data_8d67cd67681a9e895bc785b7d9b1bb55
#
_entry.id   8d67cd67681a9e895bc785b7d9b1bb55
#
_cell.length_a   1.000
_cell.length_b   1.000
_cell.length_c   1.000
_cell.angle_alpha   90.00
_cell.angle_beta   90.00
_cell.angle_gamma   90.00
#
_symmetry.space_group_name_H-M   'P 1'
#
loop_
_entity.id
_entity.type
_entity.pdbx_description
1 polymer ?
#
loop_
_entity_poly.entity_id
_entity_poly.type
_entity_poly.pdbx_seq_one_letter_code
_entity_poly.pdbx_strand_id
1 'polypeptide(L)'
;MKKRIITILTLMLFASTAWAGQVCLEWDPNTEPDLAGYKIFARMETEPSYDYNNPEWQGTDTTCSFPMEDGITYHFVARAYDTEGLESGDSNEVSWFHDFSWVNTPPAAVNLRVVDCGP
;
A
#
# COMPACT_ATOMS: atom_id res chain seq x y z
N MET A 1 33.90 -3.14 8.41
CA MET A 1 33.40 -3.22 8.49
C MET A 1 32.56 -3.45 8.48
N LYS A 2 32.21 -3.55 8.73
CA LYS A 2 31.42 -3.80 8.77
C LYS A 2 30.62 -4.31 8.92
N LYS A 3 30.17 -4.52 9.08
CA LYS A 3 29.41 -5.09 9.20
C LYS A 3 28.69 -5.36 9.58
N ARG A 4 28.36 -5.37 9.91
CA ARG A 4 27.61 -5.76 10.25
C ARG A 4 26.79 -5.90 10.40
N ILE A 5 26.33 -5.86 10.49
CA ILE A 5 25.47 -6.15 10.66
C ILE A 5 24.80 -6.68 10.71
N ILE A 6 24.50 -6.87 10.80
CA ILE A 6 23.81 -7.48 10.89
C ILE A 6 23.21 -8.00 11.34
N THR A 7 23.12 -8.15 11.66
CA THR A 7 22.61 -8.79 12.20
C THR A 7 21.65 -8.71 12.47
N ILE A 8 21.19 -8.48 12.73
CA ILE A 8 20.28 -8.49 13.03
C ILE A 8 19.39 -8.86 12.58
N LEU A 9 19.17 -8.85 12.13
CA LEU A 9 18.38 -9.24 11.79
C LEU A 9 17.76 -10.10 12.08
N THR A 10 17.83 -10.37 12.22
CA THR A 10 17.59 -11.54 12.62
C THR A 10 16.49 -11.61 13.45
N LEU A 11 16.53 -11.27 14.33
CA LEU A 11 15.65 -11.34 15.20
C LEU A 11 14.40 -10.93 14.84
N MET A 12 14.35 -10.23 14.24
CA MET A 12 13.27 -9.71 13.90
C MET A 12 12.36 -10.64 13.45
N LEU A 13 12.80 -11.68 13.14
CA LEU A 13 12.03 -12.59 12.66
C LEU A 13 10.97 -12.89 13.51
N PHE A 14 11.16 -12.81 14.69
CA PHE A 14 10.16 -13.14 15.53
C PHE A 14 9.10 -12.23 15.41
N ALA A 15 9.43 -11.15 15.09
CA ALA A 15 8.45 -10.21 15.06
C ALA A 15 7.51 -10.61 14.06
N SER A 16 7.94 -11.41 13.22
CA SER A 16 7.07 -11.75 12.19
C SER A 16 5.82 -12.29 12.67
N THR A 17 5.76 -12.68 13.85
CA THR A 17 4.54 -13.18 14.29
C THR A 17 3.64 -12.08 14.54
N ALA A 18 4.07 -10.92 14.31
CA ALA A 18 3.22 -9.83 14.57
C ALA A 18 1.96 -9.98 13.84
N TRP A 19 1.00 -9.34 14.27
CA TRP A 19 -0.30 -9.46 13.78
C TRP A 19 -0.62 -8.40 12.79
N ALA A 20 0.00 -8.42 11.66
CA ALA A 20 -0.24 -7.46 10.62
C ALA A 20 -1.49 -7.85 9.88
N GLY A 21 -2.30 -6.90 9.57
CA GLY A 21 -3.41 -7.13 8.67
C GLY A 21 -2.94 -7.09 7.24
N GLN A 22 -3.68 -7.68 6.34
CA GLN A 22 -3.38 -7.70 4.93
C GLN A 22 -4.28 -6.71 4.24
N VAL A 23 -3.69 -5.73 3.56
CA VAL A 23 -4.45 -4.75 2.79
C VAL A 23 -4.52 -5.24 1.36
N CYS A 24 -5.71 -5.25 0.80
CA CYS A 24 -5.89 -5.58 -0.61
C CYS A 24 -6.58 -4.42 -1.29
N LEU A 25 -5.99 -3.95 -2.37
CA LEU A 25 -6.50 -2.80 -3.10
C LEU A 25 -6.69 -3.18 -4.56
N GLU A 26 -7.63 -2.53 -5.19
CA GLU A 26 -7.78 -2.70 -6.64
C GLU A 26 -8.25 -1.38 -7.23
N TRP A 27 -7.97 -1.19 -8.50
CA TRP A 27 -8.33 0.04 -9.20
C TRP A 27 -8.61 -0.27 -10.65
N ASP A 28 -9.23 0.68 -11.33
CA ASP A 28 -9.56 0.52 -12.73
C ASP A 28 -8.32 0.78 -13.58
N PRO A 29 -8.13 0.05 -14.65
CA PRO A 29 -6.94 0.24 -15.47
C PRO A 29 -6.97 1.55 -16.22
N ASN A 30 -5.80 2.16 -16.35
CA ASN A 30 -5.65 3.30 -17.23
C ASN A 30 -5.54 2.81 -18.67
N THR A 31 -5.82 3.69 -19.62
CA THR A 31 -5.88 3.30 -21.00
C THR A 31 -4.86 3.98 -21.92
N GLU A 32 -4.03 4.84 -21.37
CA GLU A 32 -3.06 5.53 -22.23
C GLU A 32 -2.00 4.55 -22.74
N PRO A 33 -1.56 4.71 -23.97
CA PRO A 33 -0.69 3.71 -24.59
C PRO A 33 0.72 3.65 -24.01
N ASP A 34 1.17 4.70 -23.34
CA ASP A 34 2.51 4.70 -22.75
C ASP A 34 2.51 4.39 -21.27
N LEU A 35 1.42 3.85 -20.76
CA LEU A 35 1.35 3.47 -19.36
C LEU A 35 2.41 2.41 -19.05
N ALA A 36 3.19 2.64 -18.02
CA ALA A 36 4.21 1.69 -17.60
C ALA A 36 3.84 0.95 -16.33
N GLY A 37 3.03 1.52 -15.48
CA GLY A 37 2.61 0.82 -14.26
C GLY A 37 1.98 1.75 -13.27
N TYR A 38 1.88 1.25 -12.04
CA TYR A 38 1.23 1.97 -10.95
C TYR A 38 2.09 1.90 -9.70
N LYS A 39 1.93 2.90 -8.84
CA LYS A 39 2.55 2.92 -7.53
C LYS A 39 1.47 3.17 -6.50
N ILE A 40 1.57 2.50 -5.36
CA ILE A 40 0.67 2.74 -4.25
C ILE A 40 1.47 3.38 -3.13
N PHE A 41 0.93 4.44 -2.56
CA PHE A 41 1.57 5.14 -1.46
C PHE A 41 0.67 5.06 -0.23
N ALA A 42 1.30 4.97 0.93
CA ALA A 42 0.58 4.86 2.19
C ALA A 42 1.08 5.92 3.15
N ARG A 43 0.21 6.36 4.02
CA ARG A 43 0.62 7.19 5.15
C ARG A 43 -0.24 6.82 6.34
N MET A 44 0.31 6.98 7.52
CA MET A 44 -0.49 6.84 8.73
C MET A 44 -1.35 8.09 8.88
N GLU A 45 -2.47 7.93 9.53
CA GLU A 45 -3.37 9.06 9.71
C GLU A 45 -2.69 10.22 10.41
N THR A 46 -1.71 9.95 11.25
CA THR A 46 -1.00 11.00 11.96
C THR A 46 0.05 11.71 11.11
N GLU A 47 0.34 11.19 9.93
CA GLU A 47 1.32 11.82 9.06
C GLU A 47 0.63 12.80 8.12
N PRO A 48 1.22 13.98 7.90
CA PRO A 48 0.54 15.01 7.13
C PRO A 48 0.52 14.78 5.63
N SER A 49 1.42 13.95 5.11
CA SER A 49 1.49 13.79 3.66
C SER A 49 2.12 12.46 3.32
N TYR A 50 2.00 12.09 2.06
CA TYR A 50 2.60 10.87 1.55
C TYR A 50 4.08 11.10 1.22
N ASP A 51 4.87 10.04 1.34
CA ASP A 51 6.26 10.09 0.91
C ASP A 51 6.31 9.48 -0.48
N TYR A 52 6.32 10.31 -1.49
CA TYR A 52 6.26 9.84 -2.86
C TYR A 52 7.58 9.24 -3.37
N ASN A 53 8.60 9.23 -2.53
CA ASN A 53 9.85 8.59 -2.89
C ASN A 53 9.87 7.13 -2.46
N ASN A 54 8.92 6.71 -1.66
CA ASN A 54 8.91 5.36 -1.13
C ASN A 54 7.54 4.72 -1.25
N PRO A 55 7.19 4.22 -2.43
CA PRO A 55 5.90 3.55 -2.60
C PRO A 55 5.86 2.25 -1.82
N GLU A 56 4.68 1.90 -1.35
CA GLU A 56 4.49 0.61 -0.69
C GLU A 56 4.45 -0.52 -1.71
N TRP A 57 4.05 -0.24 -2.91
CA TRP A 57 3.94 -1.26 -3.95
C TRP A 57 4.09 -0.60 -5.31
N GLN A 58 4.68 -1.31 -6.24
CA GLN A 58 4.83 -0.83 -7.61
C GLN A 58 4.71 -2.03 -8.53
N GLY A 59 3.95 -1.89 -9.59
CA GLY A 59 3.79 -2.97 -10.55
C GLY A 59 2.84 -2.59 -11.67
N THR A 60 2.51 -3.56 -12.49
CA THR A 60 1.67 -3.32 -13.67
C THR A 60 0.25 -3.84 -13.47
N ASP A 61 -0.01 -4.61 -12.42
CA ASP A 61 -1.34 -5.12 -12.16
C ASP A 61 -2.24 -4.01 -11.67
N THR A 62 -3.54 -4.25 -11.68
CA THR A 62 -4.50 -3.30 -11.12
C THR A 62 -5.01 -3.76 -9.77
N THR A 63 -4.31 -4.72 -9.16
CA THR A 63 -4.59 -5.15 -7.80
C THR A 63 -3.27 -5.38 -7.09
N CYS A 64 -3.28 -5.24 -5.77
CA CYS A 64 -2.09 -5.54 -4.98
C CYS A 64 -2.49 -5.88 -3.57
N SER A 65 -1.58 -6.50 -2.85
CA SER A 65 -1.79 -6.73 -1.44
C SER A 65 -0.46 -6.63 -0.72
N PHE A 66 -0.49 -6.18 0.49
CA PHE A 66 0.71 -6.06 1.32
C PHE A 66 0.28 -5.96 2.78
N PRO A 67 1.16 -6.34 3.71
CA PRO A 67 0.80 -6.27 5.13
C PRO A 67 0.99 -4.86 5.68
N MET A 68 0.14 -4.50 6.61
CA MET A 68 0.26 -3.27 7.38
C MET A 68 -0.03 -3.59 8.84
N GLU A 69 0.41 -2.73 9.73
CA GLU A 69 0.27 -3.01 11.15
C GLU A 69 -1.16 -2.86 11.62
N ASP A 70 -1.56 -3.74 12.53
CA ASP A 70 -2.87 -3.64 13.15
C ASP A 70 -2.93 -2.44 14.08
N GLY A 71 -4.11 -1.90 14.24
CA GLY A 71 -4.33 -0.83 15.19
C GLY A 71 -3.96 0.55 14.71
N ILE A 72 -3.58 0.67 13.46
CA ILE A 72 -3.19 1.96 12.89
C ILE A 72 -4.09 2.24 11.71
N THR A 73 -4.56 3.46 11.62
CA THR A 73 -5.33 3.89 10.46
C THR A 73 -4.37 4.40 9.39
N TYR A 74 -4.46 3.82 8.23
CA TYR A 74 -3.64 4.22 7.09
C TYR A 74 -4.51 4.80 6.00
N HIS A 75 -3.90 5.62 5.18
CA HIS A 75 -4.57 6.14 3.98
C HIS A 75 -3.71 5.76 2.77
N PHE A 76 -4.35 5.51 1.66
CA PHE A 76 -3.64 5.08 0.45
C PHE A 76 -4.11 5.88 -0.76
N VAL A 77 -3.18 6.14 -1.65
CA VAL A 77 -3.48 6.67 -2.98
C VAL A 77 -2.67 5.91 -4.00
N ALA A 78 -3.15 5.88 -5.22
CA ALA A 78 -2.45 5.27 -6.34
C ALA A 78 -2.02 6.36 -7.32
N ARG A 79 -0.92 6.13 -7.99
CA ARG A 79 -0.48 6.95 -9.12
C ARG A 79 -0.10 6.03 -10.26
N ALA A 80 -0.40 6.46 -11.48
CA ALA A 80 0.07 5.78 -12.68
C ALA A 80 1.36 6.45 -13.13
N TYR A 81 2.23 5.73 -13.78
CA TYR A 81 3.42 6.34 -14.35
C TYR A 81 3.63 5.80 -15.77
N ASP A 82 4.31 6.57 -16.57
CA ASP A 82 4.49 6.24 -17.98
C ASP A 82 5.92 5.78 -18.25
N THR A 83 6.20 5.47 -19.50
CA THR A 83 7.51 4.97 -19.90
C THR A 83 8.62 5.99 -19.76
N GLU A 84 8.29 7.25 -19.56
CA GLU A 84 9.31 8.28 -19.33
C GLU A 84 9.47 8.56 -17.82
N GLY A 85 8.73 7.84 -16.99
CA GLY A 85 8.82 8.03 -15.56
C GLY A 85 7.96 9.14 -14.99
N LEU A 86 7.12 9.76 -15.79
CA LEU A 86 6.25 10.82 -15.28
C LEU A 86 5.07 10.18 -14.57
N GLU A 87 4.70 10.75 -13.45
CA GLU A 87 3.61 10.21 -12.62
C GLU A 87 2.37 11.07 -12.73
N SER A 88 1.24 10.44 -12.64
CA SER A 88 -0.03 11.14 -12.58
C SER A 88 -0.20 11.79 -11.20
N GLY A 89 -1.27 12.54 -11.03
CA GLY A 89 -1.66 12.98 -9.70
C GLY A 89 -2.21 11.81 -8.90
N ASP A 90 -2.57 12.08 -7.67
CA ASP A 90 -3.12 11.05 -6.80
C ASP A 90 -4.50 10.62 -7.24
N SER A 91 -4.79 9.35 -7.06
CA SER A 91 -6.15 8.86 -7.19
C SER A 91 -6.97 9.37 -6.01
N ASN A 92 -8.23 8.94 -5.93
CA ASN A 92 -9.00 9.14 -4.72
C ASN A 92 -8.28 8.46 -3.57
N GLU A 93 -8.41 9.01 -2.38
CA GLU A 93 -7.80 8.45 -1.19
C GLU A 93 -8.75 7.47 -0.54
N VAL A 94 -8.23 6.35 -0.08
CA VAL A 94 -9.02 5.39 0.71
C VAL A 94 -8.32 5.20 2.05
N SER A 95 -9.06 4.79 3.05
CA SER A 95 -8.51 4.55 4.36
C SER A 95 -8.72 3.10 4.77
N TRP A 96 -7.89 2.63 5.67
CA TRP A 96 -7.94 1.25 6.11
C TRP A 96 -7.51 1.19 7.57
N PHE A 97 -8.24 0.41 8.33
CA PHE A 97 -7.91 0.16 9.72
C PHE A 97 -8.22 -1.31 9.99
N HIS A 98 -7.34 -2.00 10.65
CA HIS A 98 -7.56 -3.39 10.97
C HIS A 98 -7.25 -3.63 12.44
N ASP A 99 -8.11 -4.35 13.09
CA ASP A 99 -7.85 -4.74 14.46
C ASP A 99 -8.30 -6.17 14.62
N PHE A 100 -8.11 -6.70 15.84
CA PHE A 100 -8.45 -8.07 16.03
C PHE A 100 -9.90 -8.29 15.93
N SER A 101 -10.70 -7.29 16.09
CA SER A 101 -12.11 -7.51 16.16
C SER A 101 -12.78 -7.52 14.83
N TRP A 102 -12.04 -7.57 13.70
CA TRP A 102 -12.71 -7.67 12.46
C TRP A 102 -13.59 -6.53 12.08
N VAL A 103 -13.12 -5.40 11.93
CA VAL A 103 -13.90 -4.28 11.45
C VAL A 103 -14.01 -4.39 9.96
N ASN A 104 -15.20 -4.35 9.46
CA ASN A 104 -15.42 -4.43 8.06
C ASN A 104 -15.72 -3.07 7.53
N THR A 105 -14.75 -2.39 7.06
CA THR A 105 -14.92 -1.04 6.59
C THR A 105 -15.25 -1.05 5.12
N PRO A 106 -16.32 -0.44 4.73
CA PRO A 106 -16.64 -0.42 3.31
C PRO A 106 -15.61 0.37 2.53
N PRO A 107 -15.35 -0.01 1.34
CA PRO A 107 -14.38 0.70 0.53
C PRO A 107 -14.89 2.07 0.11
N ALA A 108 -13.98 2.97 -0.09
CA ALA A 108 -14.35 4.24 -0.67
C ALA A 108 -14.77 4.00 -2.09
N ALA A 109 -15.59 4.82 -2.57
CA ALA A 109 -16.11 4.62 -3.89
C ALA A 109 -15.09 4.95 -4.93
N VAL A 110 -15.32 4.62 -6.10
CA VAL A 110 -14.66 4.99 -7.27
C VAL A 110 -13.54 4.15 -7.71
N ASN A 111 -12.42 4.64 -8.02
CA ASN A 111 -11.40 3.87 -8.72
C ASN A 111 -10.55 3.01 -7.82
N LEU A 112 -10.16 3.54 -6.70
CA LEU A 112 -9.34 2.78 -5.75
C LEU A 112 -10.26 2.23 -4.66
N ARG A 113 -10.16 0.97 -4.34
CA ARG A 113 -11.03 0.34 -3.37
C ARG A 113 -10.23 -0.57 -2.45
N VAL A 114 -10.67 -0.67 -1.20
CA VAL A 114 -10.18 -1.67 -0.30
C VAL A 114 -11.12 -2.86 -0.42
N VAL A 115 -10.57 -4.02 -0.66
CA VAL A 115 -11.38 -5.21 -0.89
C VAL A 115 -10.90 -6.32 0.03
N ASP A 116 -11.71 -7.34 0.19
CA ASP A 116 -11.33 -8.50 0.96
C ASP A 116 -10.21 -9.24 0.26
N CYS A 117 -9.30 -9.78 1.02
CA CYS A 117 -8.18 -10.50 0.45
C CYS A 117 -8.54 -11.90 0.00
N GLY A 118 -9.77 -12.27 0.15
CA GLY A 118 -10.21 -13.53 -0.37
C GLY A 118 -10.42 -14.54 0.70
N PRO A 119 -10.83 -15.73 0.35
CA PRO A 119 -11.21 -16.75 1.31
C PRO A 119 -10.07 -17.26 2.11
#